data_6450651f627bc5dfe4eccb5ae389780e
#
_entry.id   6450651f627bc5dfe4eccb5ae389780e
#
_cell.length_a   1.000
_cell.length_b   1.000
_cell.length_c   1.000
_cell.angle_alpha   90.00
_cell.angle_beta   90.00
_cell.angle_gamma   90.00
#
_symmetry.space_group_name_H-M   'P 1'
#
loop_
_entity.id
_entity.type
_entity.pdbx_description
1 polymer ?
#
loop_
_entity_poly.entity_id
_entity_poly.type
_entity_poly.pdbx_seq_one_letter_code
_entity_poly.pdbx_strand_id
1 'polypeptide(L)'
;MLKAKLATFLLTVSYVAIPFSVSAQSWGPRTLPQLKAEAQRRADGALPPVDHVKPADMREALAQINSLEPDEWAKAFIMIGDRYMIQAEQALKTNSDQAALSFKHAWEVYNAARWPTENSPQKKLAYEKALAAFAQYGKLISPPVEVVRFPFEGKQAVAYLRLPKDVRPAPLIFAISGLDTRKEDMVVTNDLFLKNGIGIFAIDQPGTGQSPLKIDVGSERVFSAALDYLQTRNDVDAKRIVVRGQSWAGYWAAIMGYTEKDRIRGTVVHG
;
A
#
# COMPACT_ATOMS: atom_id res chain seq x y z
N MET A 1 11.65 -21.89 -68.23
CA MET A 1 10.95 -22.72 -67.24
C MET A 1 11.85 -22.92 -66.04
N LEU A 2 11.73 -22.14 -65.01
CA LEU A 2 12.56 -22.20 -63.81
C LEU A 2 11.73 -22.85 -62.69
N LYS A 3 12.13 -24.05 -62.24
CA LYS A 3 11.49 -24.77 -61.13
C LYS A 3 12.06 -24.26 -59.82
N ALA A 4 11.28 -23.50 -59.06
CA ALA A 4 11.61 -23.14 -57.70
C ALA A 4 11.40 -24.35 -56.77
N LYS A 5 12.45 -24.77 -56.05
CA LYS A 5 12.37 -25.77 -54.97
C LYS A 5 12.04 -25.04 -53.67
N LEU A 6 10.84 -25.29 -53.13
CA LEU A 6 10.46 -24.86 -51.79
C LEU A 6 11.13 -25.79 -50.78
N ALA A 7 12.04 -25.27 -49.95
CA ALA A 7 12.61 -25.98 -48.83
C ALA A 7 11.73 -25.72 -47.60
N THR A 8 11.06 -26.76 -47.12
CA THR A 8 10.28 -26.72 -45.86
C THR A 8 11.24 -26.88 -44.68
N PHE A 9 11.41 -25.80 -43.90
CA PHE A 9 12.12 -25.84 -42.61
C PHE A 9 11.17 -26.29 -41.53
N LEU A 10 11.32 -27.49 -41.02
CA LEU A 10 10.64 -27.97 -39.81
C LEU A 10 11.41 -27.45 -38.59
N LEU A 11 10.86 -26.46 -37.88
CA LEU A 11 11.35 -26.07 -36.58
C LEU A 11 10.79 -27.06 -35.54
N THR A 12 11.61 -27.93 -35.01
CA THR A 12 11.30 -28.74 -33.82
C THR A 12 11.52 -27.88 -32.57
N VAL A 13 10.44 -27.42 -31.95
CA VAL A 13 10.49 -26.80 -30.65
C VAL A 13 10.53 -27.89 -29.58
N SER A 14 11.72 -28.14 -29.02
CA SER A 14 11.87 -29.03 -27.87
C SER A 14 11.33 -28.32 -26.61
N TYR A 15 10.17 -28.72 -26.14
CA TYR A 15 9.66 -28.33 -24.84
C TYR A 15 10.48 -29.05 -23.75
N VAL A 16 11.36 -28.32 -23.08
CA VAL A 16 11.95 -28.77 -21.82
C VAL A 16 10.89 -28.51 -20.72
N ALA A 17 10.17 -29.56 -20.34
CA ALA A 17 9.30 -29.51 -19.19
C ALA A 17 10.17 -29.43 -17.92
N ILE A 18 10.37 -28.21 -17.41
CA ILE A 18 10.93 -28.03 -16.07
C ILE A 18 9.82 -28.45 -15.10
N PRO A 19 10.00 -29.47 -14.26
CA PRO A 19 9.02 -29.81 -13.27
C PRO A 19 8.98 -28.69 -12.23
N PHE A 20 8.01 -27.80 -12.34
CA PHE A 20 7.63 -26.93 -11.23
C PHE A 20 7.01 -27.82 -10.15
N SER A 21 7.81 -28.21 -9.17
CA SER A 21 7.29 -28.77 -7.92
C SER A 21 6.57 -27.64 -7.18
N VAL A 22 5.33 -27.40 -7.53
CA VAL A 22 4.42 -26.65 -6.67
C VAL A 22 4.18 -27.57 -5.48
N SER A 23 4.96 -27.40 -4.42
CA SER A 23 4.62 -28.00 -3.14
C SER A 23 3.26 -27.43 -2.74
N ALA A 24 2.24 -28.28 -2.79
CA ALA A 24 0.92 -27.93 -2.29
C ALA A 24 1.11 -27.44 -0.85
N GLN A 25 0.92 -26.14 -0.63
CA GLN A 25 0.94 -25.55 0.69
C GLN A 25 -0.15 -26.27 1.48
N SER A 26 0.20 -26.96 2.56
CA SER A 26 -0.78 -27.61 3.43
C SER A 26 -1.72 -26.54 3.96
N TRP A 27 -3.01 -26.63 3.63
CA TRP A 27 -4.06 -25.70 4.05
C TRP A 27 -4.48 -25.90 5.52
N GLY A 28 -3.63 -26.47 6.34
CA GLY A 28 -3.84 -26.66 7.78
C GLY A 28 -3.44 -25.43 8.61
N PRO A 29 -3.90 -25.35 9.89
CA PRO A 29 -3.46 -24.33 10.82
C PRO A 29 -1.93 -24.37 10.98
N ARG A 30 -1.29 -23.21 10.81
CA ARG A 30 0.17 -23.11 10.98
C ARG A 30 0.54 -23.10 12.46
N THR A 31 1.61 -23.79 12.82
CA THR A 31 2.21 -23.69 14.14
C THR A 31 2.98 -22.38 14.30
N LEU A 32 3.21 -21.96 15.53
CA LEU A 32 4.00 -20.75 15.82
C LEU A 32 5.39 -20.79 15.17
N PRO A 33 6.19 -21.89 15.26
CA PRO A 33 7.48 -21.97 14.55
C PRO A 33 7.38 -21.79 13.04
N GLN A 34 6.37 -22.38 12.40
CA GLN A 34 6.16 -22.25 10.96
C GLN A 34 5.82 -20.80 10.58
N LEU A 35 4.98 -20.12 11.37
CA LEU A 35 4.64 -18.73 11.14
C LEU A 35 5.85 -17.82 11.30
N LYS A 36 6.66 -18.01 12.34
CA LYS A 36 7.90 -17.26 12.55
C LYS A 36 8.90 -17.49 11.40
N ALA A 37 9.10 -18.73 10.99
CA ALA A 37 10.01 -19.06 9.88
C ALA A 37 9.56 -18.39 8.56
N GLU A 38 8.27 -18.42 8.26
CA GLU A 38 7.73 -17.79 7.06
C GLU A 38 7.83 -16.24 7.12
N ALA A 39 7.53 -15.63 8.25
CA ALA A 39 7.68 -14.19 8.43
C ALA A 39 9.13 -13.73 8.25
N GLN A 40 10.09 -14.47 8.83
CA GLN A 40 11.51 -14.18 8.67
C GLN A 40 11.94 -14.36 7.22
N ARG A 41 11.56 -15.47 6.58
CA ARG A 41 11.87 -15.72 5.16
C ARG A 41 11.37 -14.59 4.24
N ARG A 42 10.16 -14.06 4.52
CA ARG A 42 9.62 -12.93 3.78
C ARG A 42 10.42 -11.66 4.00
N ALA A 43 10.80 -11.34 5.22
CA ALA A 43 11.64 -10.19 5.52
C ALA A 43 13.03 -10.32 4.88
N ASP A 44 13.66 -11.51 4.96
CA ASP A 44 14.96 -11.78 4.35
C ASP A 44 14.94 -11.62 2.82
N GLY A 45 13.81 -11.98 2.18
CA GLY A 45 13.63 -11.89 0.73
C GLY A 45 12.97 -10.58 0.26
N ALA A 46 12.74 -9.61 1.15
CA ALA A 46 11.95 -8.40 0.87
C ALA A 46 10.63 -8.73 0.14
N LEU A 47 9.86 -9.68 0.70
CA LEU A 47 8.60 -10.15 0.13
C LEU A 47 7.39 -9.58 0.89
N PRO A 48 6.34 -9.14 0.18
CA PRO A 48 5.11 -8.69 0.81
C PRO A 48 4.50 -9.73 1.76
N PRO A 49 3.86 -9.31 2.85
CA PRO A 49 3.51 -7.92 3.23
C PRO A 49 4.54 -7.26 4.17
N VAL A 50 5.71 -7.84 4.36
CA VAL A 50 6.75 -7.36 5.28
C VAL A 50 8.06 -7.00 4.55
N ASP A 51 7.96 -6.73 3.26
CA ASP A 51 9.04 -6.40 2.34
C ASP A 51 9.86 -5.14 2.73
N HIS A 52 9.27 -4.29 3.57
CA HIS A 52 9.89 -3.08 4.08
C HIS A 52 10.38 -3.18 5.54
N VAL A 53 10.14 -4.32 6.21
CA VAL A 53 10.68 -4.57 7.55
C VAL A 53 12.10 -5.12 7.44
N LYS A 54 13.05 -4.48 8.11
CA LYS A 54 14.43 -4.96 8.10
C LYS A 54 14.52 -6.37 8.67
N PRO A 55 15.32 -7.28 8.07
CA PRO A 55 15.48 -8.65 8.56
C PRO A 55 15.91 -8.75 10.03
N ALA A 56 16.70 -7.79 10.50
CA ALA A 56 17.14 -7.75 11.91
C ALA A 56 15.99 -7.40 12.86
N ASP A 57 15.15 -6.43 12.49
CA ASP A 57 13.97 -6.04 13.26
C ASP A 57 12.94 -7.18 13.31
N MET A 58 12.76 -7.89 12.17
CA MET A 58 11.93 -9.08 12.14
C MET A 58 12.43 -10.15 13.11
N ARG A 59 13.72 -10.49 13.11
CA ARG A 59 14.30 -11.46 14.06
C ARG A 59 14.08 -11.05 15.50
N GLU A 60 14.34 -9.79 15.82
CA GLU A 60 14.15 -9.24 17.15
C GLU A 60 12.69 -9.35 17.62
N ALA A 61 11.74 -8.96 16.79
CA ALA A 61 10.31 -9.07 17.09
C ALA A 61 9.90 -10.53 17.30
N LEU A 62 10.29 -11.41 16.37
CA LEU A 62 9.91 -12.83 16.42
C LEU A 62 10.49 -13.55 17.66
N ALA A 63 11.63 -13.10 18.19
CA ALA A 63 12.20 -13.65 19.44
C ALA A 63 11.29 -13.39 20.65
N GLN A 64 10.49 -12.33 20.64
CA GLN A 64 9.59 -11.96 21.74
C GLN A 64 8.21 -12.63 21.68
N ILE A 65 7.85 -13.26 20.55
CA ILE A 65 6.52 -13.84 20.33
C ILE A 65 6.52 -15.30 20.80
N ASN A 66 5.62 -15.67 21.73
CA ASN A 66 5.55 -17.00 22.30
C ASN A 66 4.21 -17.71 22.06
N SER A 67 3.24 -17.02 21.46
CA SER A 67 1.92 -17.57 21.12
C SER A 67 1.42 -17.06 19.76
N LEU A 68 0.27 -17.53 19.33
CA LEU A 68 -0.43 -17.04 18.14
C LEU A 68 -1.38 -15.88 18.44
N GLU A 69 -1.36 -15.36 19.67
CA GLU A 69 -2.23 -14.27 20.07
C GLU A 69 -1.88 -12.99 19.30
N PRO A 70 -2.88 -12.35 18.65
CA PRO A 70 -2.66 -11.17 17.83
C PRO A 70 -1.97 -10.01 18.55
N ASP A 71 -2.24 -9.85 19.84
CA ASP A 71 -1.67 -8.78 20.67
C ASP A 71 -0.18 -9.01 20.98
N GLU A 72 0.28 -10.25 21.08
CA GLU A 72 1.71 -10.55 21.23
C GLU A 72 2.51 -10.15 20.01
N TRP A 73 1.99 -10.48 18.81
CA TRP A 73 2.55 -10.01 17.56
C TRP A 73 2.69 -8.49 17.55
N ALA A 74 1.58 -7.80 17.80
CA ALA A 74 1.57 -6.33 17.75
C ALA A 74 2.54 -5.70 18.77
N LYS A 75 2.56 -6.17 20.02
CA LYS A 75 3.47 -5.65 21.07
C LYS A 75 4.94 -5.79 20.70
N ALA A 76 5.33 -6.94 20.12
CA ALA A 76 6.71 -7.18 19.75
C ALA A 76 7.22 -6.17 18.71
N PHE A 77 6.42 -5.87 17.70
CA PHE A 77 6.76 -4.88 16.69
C PHE A 77 6.60 -3.43 17.19
N ILE A 78 5.62 -3.14 18.06
CA ILE A 78 5.47 -1.80 18.65
C ILE A 78 6.73 -1.35 19.37
N MET A 79 7.36 -2.22 20.15
CA MET A 79 8.62 -1.89 20.87
C MET A 79 9.73 -1.42 19.91
N ILE A 80 9.83 -2.06 18.74
CA ILE A 80 10.83 -1.70 17.73
C ILE A 80 10.47 -0.37 17.07
N GLY A 81 9.19 -0.20 16.74
CA GLY A 81 8.66 1.06 16.17
C GLY A 81 8.90 2.23 17.13
N ASP A 82 8.67 2.06 18.43
CA ASP A 82 8.89 3.09 19.46
C ASP A 82 10.37 3.52 19.51
N ARG A 83 11.30 2.59 19.36
CA ARG A 83 12.74 2.90 19.27
C ARG A 83 13.04 3.79 18.04
N TYR A 84 12.47 3.49 16.89
CA TYR A 84 12.63 4.34 15.70
C TYR A 84 11.96 5.71 15.86
N MET A 85 10.83 5.81 16.56
CA MET A 85 10.21 7.10 16.88
C MET A 85 11.12 7.97 17.70
N ILE A 86 11.73 7.42 18.77
CA ILE A 86 12.69 8.16 19.61
C ILE A 86 13.90 8.63 18.78
N GLN A 87 14.44 7.77 17.94
CA GLN A 87 15.55 8.13 17.04
C GLN A 87 15.14 9.26 16.07
N ALA A 88 13.92 9.19 15.52
CA ALA A 88 13.40 10.20 14.61
C ALA A 88 13.25 11.58 15.29
N GLU A 89 12.69 11.60 16.49
CA GLU A 89 12.50 12.85 17.27
C GLU A 89 13.84 13.48 17.67
N GLN A 90 14.83 12.68 17.97
CA GLN A 90 16.18 13.15 18.24
C GLN A 90 16.83 13.73 16.98
N ALA A 91 16.78 12.98 15.87
CA ALA A 91 17.33 13.41 14.59
C ALA A 91 16.66 14.67 14.03
N LEU A 92 15.37 14.87 14.29
CA LEU A 92 14.62 16.04 13.80
C LEU A 92 15.23 17.38 14.22
N LYS A 93 16.00 17.40 15.30
CA LYS A 93 16.67 18.60 15.82
C LYS A 93 17.91 19.01 15.02
N THR A 94 18.53 18.08 14.30
CA THR A 94 19.84 18.28 13.68
C THR A 94 19.93 17.80 12.23
N ASN A 95 19.11 16.83 11.82
CA ASN A 95 19.17 16.21 10.50
C ASN A 95 17.79 15.74 10.05
N SER A 96 17.12 16.53 9.22
CA SER A 96 15.77 16.24 8.72
C SER A 96 15.70 14.97 7.87
N ASP A 97 16.74 14.64 7.10
CA ASP A 97 16.75 13.46 6.24
C ASP A 97 16.86 12.18 7.08
N GLN A 98 17.72 12.20 8.12
CA GLN A 98 17.79 11.11 9.07
C GLN A 98 16.49 10.95 9.87
N ALA A 99 15.85 12.05 10.24
CA ALA A 99 14.54 12.04 10.90
C ALA A 99 13.48 11.41 9.98
N ALA A 100 13.43 11.83 8.72
CA ALA A 100 12.50 11.26 7.73
C ALA A 100 12.70 9.75 7.57
N LEU A 101 13.95 9.29 7.48
CA LEU A 101 14.26 7.86 7.39
C LEU A 101 13.81 7.09 8.64
N SER A 102 14.05 7.65 9.83
CA SER A 102 13.67 7.01 11.09
C SER A 102 12.14 6.99 11.29
N PHE A 103 11.42 8.07 10.94
CA PHE A 103 9.95 8.06 10.92
C PHE A 103 9.39 7.05 9.91
N LYS A 104 10.00 6.93 8.74
CA LYS A 104 9.64 5.91 7.75
C LYS A 104 9.77 4.52 8.34
N HIS A 105 10.90 4.18 8.98
CA HIS A 105 11.09 2.88 9.60
C HIS A 105 10.12 2.63 10.75
N ALA A 106 9.83 3.66 11.57
CA ALA A 106 8.81 3.54 12.61
C ALA A 106 7.44 3.17 12.01
N TRP A 107 7.00 3.90 10.99
CA TRP A 107 5.75 3.63 10.27
C TRP A 107 5.73 2.21 9.69
N GLU A 108 6.79 1.78 9.00
CA GLU A 108 6.90 0.45 8.38
C GLU A 108 6.77 -0.67 9.41
N VAL A 109 7.44 -0.54 10.56
CA VAL A 109 7.37 -1.54 11.64
C VAL A 109 6.01 -1.53 12.33
N TYR A 110 5.41 -0.36 12.60
CA TYR A 110 4.04 -0.31 13.13
C TYR A 110 3.01 -0.84 12.13
N ASN A 111 3.24 -0.66 10.83
CA ASN A 111 2.41 -1.25 9.79
C ASN A 111 2.46 -2.78 9.81
N ALA A 112 3.64 -3.37 10.03
CA ALA A 112 3.78 -4.80 10.28
C ALA A 112 3.12 -5.24 11.59
N ALA A 113 3.16 -4.41 12.64
CA ALA A 113 2.51 -4.70 13.92
C ALA A 113 0.98 -4.84 13.80
N ARG A 114 0.33 -4.01 12.97
CA ARG A 114 -1.13 -4.04 12.76
C ARG A 114 -1.57 -5.16 11.82
N TRP A 115 -0.67 -5.69 10.98
CA TRP A 115 -0.99 -6.63 9.89
C TRP A 115 -1.59 -7.96 10.42
N PRO A 116 -2.54 -8.60 9.70
CA PRO A 116 -3.18 -8.12 8.46
C PRO A 116 -4.29 -7.09 8.68
N THR A 117 -4.90 -7.05 9.85
CA THR A 117 -6.01 -6.14 10.17
C THR A 117 -5.92 -5.68 11.63
N GLU A 118 -6.59 -4.58 11.93
CA GLU A 118 -6.67 -3.96 13.26
C GLU A 118 -7.74 -4.65 14.13
N ASN A 119 -7.68 -5.99 14.27
CA ASN A 119 -8.71 -6.83 14.89
C ASN A 119 -8.51 -7.08 16.39
N SER A 120 -7.50 -6.46 17.01
CA SER A 120 -7.23 -6.56 18.45
C SER A 120 -6.80 -5.20 19.03
N PRO A 121 -6.85 -5.00 20.35
CA PRO A 121 -6.48 -3.72 20.97
C PRO A 121 -5.08 -3.25 20.61
N GLN A 122 -4.07 -4.14 20.66
CA GLN A 122 -2.69 -3.76 20.36
C GLN A 122 -2.47 -3.51 18.87
N LYS A 123 -3.19 -4.20 17.97
CA LYS A 123 -3.14 -3.92 16.54
C LYS A 123 -3.78 -2.58 16.18
N LYS A 124 -4.84 -2.17 16.88
CA LYS A 124 -5.41 -0.82 16.74
C LYS A 124 -4.42 0.24 17.19
N LEU A 125 -3.80 0.04 18.35
CA LEU A 125 -2.74 0.94 18.84
C LEU A 125 -1.57 1.03 17.86
N ALA A 126 -1.16 -0.11 17.28
CA ALA A 126 -0.11 -0.14 16.26
C ALA A 126 -0.47 0.71 15.02
N TYR A 127 -1.72 0.65 14.57
CA TYR A 127 -2.18 1.48 13.46
C TYR A 127 -2.22 2.97 13.81
N GLU A 128 -2.68 3.34 15.01
CA GLU A 128 -2.61 4.73 15.48
C GLU A 128 -1.18 5.26 15.51
N LYS A 129 -0.23 4.46 16.00
CA LYS A 129 1.20 4.79 15.98
C LYS A 129 1.75 4.87 14.55
N ALA A 130 1.33 3.98 13.66
CA ALA A 130 1.70 4.02 12.24
C ALA A 130 1.25 5.33 11.59
N LEU A 131 0.02 5.77 11.83
CA LEU A 131 -0.51 7.05 11.35
C LEU A 131 0.29 8.24 11.89
N ALA A 132 0.65 8.22 13.17
CA ALA A 132 1.45 9.28 13.78
C ALA A 132 2.87 9.37 13.18
N ALA A 133 3.53 8.23 13.00
CA ALA A 133 4.85 8.16 12.36
C ALA A 133 4.79 8.61 10.90
N PHE A 134 3.80 8.11 10.15
CA PHE A 134 3.59 8.48 8.75
C PHE A 134 3.30 9.98 8.57
N ALA A 135 2.53 10.58 9.47
CA ALA A 135 2.24 12.02 9.43
C ALA A 135 3.51 12.88 9.54
N GLN A 136 4.52 12.45 10.33
CA GLN A 136 5.81 13.14 10.40
C GLN A 136 6.66 12.86 9.16
N TYR A 137 6.76 11.60 8.74
CA TYR A 137 7.45 11.23 7.51
C TYR A 137 6.93 12.00 6.30
N GLY A 138 5.60 12.02 6.12
CA GLY A 138 4.93 12.68 4.99
C GLY A 138 5.19 14.19 4.88
N LYS A 139 5.46 14.86 6.01
CA LYS A 139 5.84 16.29 6.03
C LYS A 139 7.27 16.52 5.55
N LEU A 140 8.16 15.55 5.79
CA LEU A 140 9.58 15.67 5.52
C LEU A 140 10.00 15.25 4.11
N ILE A 141 9.17 14.48 3.40
CA ILE A 141 9.45 14.08 2.02
C ILE A 141 9.06 15.15 1.01
N SER A 142 9.63 15.07 -0.19
CA SER A 142 9.40 16.05 -1.26
C SER A 142 8.85 15.39 -2.53
N PRO A 143 7.70 15.86 -3.07
CA PRO A 143 6.76 16.77 -2.44
C PRO A 143 6.12 16.16 -1.18
N PRO A 144 5.70 16.99 -0.21
CA PRO A 144 5.10 16.48 1.03
C PRO A 144 3.73 15.83 0.79
N VAL A 145 3.33 15.02 1.75
CA VAL A 145 1.97 14.44 1.77
C VAL A 145 0.99 15.45 2.34
N GLU A 146 -0.01 15.81 1.57
CA GLU A 146 -1.19 16.56 2.03
C GLU A 146 -2.21 15.58 2.62
N VAL A 147 -2.68 15.85 3.84
CA VAL A 147 -3.80 15.11 4.43
C VAL A 147 -5.10 15.76 3.96
N VAL A 148 -5.81 15.06 3.10
CA VAL A 148 -7.10 15.49 2.56
C VAL A 148 -8.22 14.98 3.46
N ARG A 149 -9.15 15.88 3.81
CA ARG A 149 -10.38 15.56 4.52
C ARG A 149 -11.57 16.11 3.74
N PHE A 150 -12.57 15.29 3.51
CA PHE A 150 -13.79 15.72 2.83
C PHE A 150 -15.03 15.15 3.52
N PRO A 151 -16.16 15.85 3.49
CA PRO A 151 -17.39 15.40 4.13
C PRO A 151 -17.96 14.18 3.38
N PHE A 152 -18.44 13.21 4.15
CA PHE A 152 -19.08 12.01 3.62
C PHE A 152 -20.10 11.47 4.63
N GLU A 153 -21.39 11.55 4.30
CA GLU A 153 -22.51 11.00 5.12
C GLU A 153 -22.42 11.34 6.61
N GLY A 154 -22.24 12.61 6.94
CA GLY A 154 -22.12 13.08 8.32
C GLY A 154 -20.79 12.73 9.01
N LYS A 155 -19.84 12.14 8.30
CA LYS A 155 -18.48 11.83 8.76
C LYS A 155 -17.44 12.59 7.93
N GLN A 156 -16.17 12.43 8.30
CA GLN A 156 -15.04 12.86 7.49
C GLN A 156 -14.37 11.64 6.86
N ALA A 157 -14.28 11.61 5.54
CA ALA A 157 -13.39 10.69 4.84
C ALA A 157 -11.97 11.28 4.81
N VAL A 158 -10.96 10.41 4.90
CA VAL A 158 -9.54 10.80 4.93
C VAL A 158 -8.83 10.15 3.75
N ALA A 159 -8.09 10.96 3.02
CA ALA A 159 -7.23 10.55 1.93
C ALA A 159 -5.88 11.28 2.00
N TYR A 160 -4.92 10.85 1.20
CA TYR A 160 -3.64 11.52 1.05
C TYR A 160 -3.45 11.97 -0.39
N LEU A 161 -2.82 13.12 -0.55
CA LEU A 161 -2.51 13.68 -1.86
C LEU A 161 -1.05 14.11 -1.93
N ARG A 162 -0.36 13.73 -2.99
CA ARG A 162 0.94 14.28 -3.38
C ARG A 162 0.86 14.79 -4.80
N LEU A 163 1.23 16.03 -5.01
CA LEU A 163 1.24 16.64 -6.34
C LEU A 163 2.68 16.91 -6.80
N PRO A 164 2.99 16.76 -8.09
CA PRO A 164 4.28 17.12 -8.63
C PRO A 164 4.54 18.61 -8.41
N LYS A 165 5.81 19.04 -8.36
CA LYS A 165 6.16 20.45 -8.07
C LYS A 165 5.77 21.41 -9.20
N ASP A 166 6.02 20.99 -10.44
CA ASP A 166 6.07 21.90 -11.60
C ASP A 166 4.88 21.75 -12.56
N VAL A 167 3.88 20.93 -12.22
CA VAL A 167 2.70 20.70 -13.06
C VAL A 167 1.43 21.09 -12.31
N ARG A 168 0.73 22.12 -12.80
CA ARG A 168 -0.55 22.62 -12.28
C ARG A 168 -1.46 23.08 -13.42
N PRO A 169 -2.71 22.63 -13.50
CA PRO A 169 -3.29 21.51 -12.73
C PRO A 169 -2.67 20.16 -13.09
N ALA A 170 -2.46 19.28 -12.11
CA ALA A 170 -1.80 17.99 -12.29
C ALA A 170 -2.80 16.87 -12.60
N PRO A 171 -2.52 15.99 -13.57
CA PRO A 171 -3.25 14.72 -13.71
C PRO A 171 -3.00 13.83 -12.50
N LEU A 172 -3.93 12.93 -12.19
CA LEU A 172 -3.86 12.08 -10.99
C LEU A 172 -3.96 10.59 -11.31
N ILE A 173 -3.20 9.83 -10.52
CA ILE A 173 -3.54 8.46 -10.19
C ILE A 173 -4.37 8.47 -8.91
N PHE A 174 -5.62 7.99 -9.01
CA PHE A 174 -6.49 7.72 -7.87
C PHE A 174 -6.23 6.29 -7.40
N ALA A 175 -5.44 6.13 -6.36
CA ALA A 175 -4.98 4.84 -5.85
C ALA A 175 -5.86 4.37 -4.69
N ILE A 176 -6.47 3.20 -4.83
CA ILE A 176 -7.25 2.55 -3.77
C ILE A 176 -6.38 1.50 -3.09
N SER A 177 -6.31 1.49 -1.76
CA SER A 177 -5.56 0.48 -1.01
C SER A 177 -6.22 -0.90 -1.08
N GLY A 178 -5.42 -1.96 -1.07
CA GLY A 178 -5.88 -3.35 -0.97
C GLY A 178 -6.22 -3.75 0.48
N LEU A 179 -6.42 -5.07 0.72
CA LEU A 179 -6.68 -5.57 2.08
C LEU A 179 -5.44 -5.47 2.99
N ASP A 180 -4.27 -5.75 2.46
CA ASP A 180 -3.01 -5.77 3.23
C ASP A 180 -2.37 -4.39 3.36
N THR A 181 -2.64 -3.50 2.41
CA THR A 181 -2.08 -2.15 2.31
C THR A 181 -3.04 -1.09 2.84
N ARG A 182 -2.53 0.11 3.06
CA ARG A 182 -3.30 1.30 3.44
C ARG A 182 -2.95 2.46 2.49
N LYS A 183 -3.71 3.55 2.55
CA LYS A 183 -3.45 4.76 1.75
C LYS A 183 -2.03 5.31 1.96
N GLU A 184 -1.44 5.08 3.15
CA GLU A 184 -0.05 5.40 3.47
C GLU A 184 0.91 4.73 2.47
N ASP A 185 0.71 3.44 2.23
CA ASP A 185 1.54 2.68 1.29
C ASP A 185 1.34 3.21 -0.13
N MET A 186 0.09 3.46 -0.52
CA MET A 186 -0.25 3.87 -1.89
C MET A 186 0.34 5.22 -2.27
N VAL A 187 0.34 6.19 -1.36
CA VAL A 187 0.77 7.57 -1.66
C VAL A 187 2.28 7.72 -1.80
N VAL A 188 3.07 6.77 -1.26
CA VAL A 188 4.54 6.82 -1.31
C VAL A 188 5.18 5.73 -2.16
N THR A 189 4.42 4.73 -2.62
CA THR A 189 4.96 3.55 -3.32
C THR A 189 5.62 3.88 -4.65
N ASN A 190 5.21 4.95 -5.34
CA ASN A 190 5.68 5.17 -6.70
C ASN A 190 5.95 6.64 -7.03
N ASP A 191 7.11 7.12 -6.63
CA ASP A 191 7.59 8.46 -6.95
C ASP A 191 7.81 8.71 -8.46
N LEU A 192 7.80 7.66 -9.30
CA LEU A 192 7.88 7.82 -10.74
C LEU A 192 6.71 8.61 -11.31
N PHE A 193 5.51 8.48 -10.73
CA PHE A 193 4.37 9.30 -11.14
C PHE A 193 4.67 10.79 -10.94
N LEU A 194 5.14 11.16 -9.76
CA LEU A 194 5.48 12.55 -9.43
C LEU A 194 6.59 13.11 -10.33
N LYS A 195 7.63 12.30 -10.61
CA LYS A 195 8.72 12.66 -11.54
C LYS A 195 8.24 12.87 -12.97
N ASN A 196 7.16 12.21 -13.36
CA ASN A 196 6.53 12.37 -14.68
C ASN A 196 5.34 13.36 -14.67
N GLY A 197 5.24 14.20 -13.66
CA GLY A 197 4.23 15.25 -13.61
C GLY A 197 2.82 14.77 -13.26
N ILE A 198 2.68 13.57 -12.68
CA ILE A 198 1.41 12.96 -12.31
C ILE A 198 1.30 12.92 -10.79
N GLY A 199 0.24 13.48 -10.23
CA GLY A 199 -0.04 13.42 -8.80
C GLY A 199 -0.61 12.05 -8.37
N ILE A 200 -0.60 11.79 -7.07
CA ILE A 200 -1.13 10.58 -6.46
C ILE A 200 -2.13 10.97 -5.39
N PHE A 201 -3.39 10.57 -5.57
CA PHE A 201 -4.43 10.61 -4.55
C PHE A 201 -4.64 9.20 -4.03
N ALA A 202 -4.52 8.97 -2.74
CA ALA A 202 -4.61 7.65 -2.12
C ALA A 202 -5.70 7.62 -1.05
N ILE A 203 -6.54 6.58 -1.10
CA ILE A 203 -7.66 6.39 -0.18
C ILE A 203 -7.77 4.92 0.24
N ASP A 204 -8.20 4.70 1.49
CA ASP A 204 -8.48 3.36 1.99
C ASP A 204 -9.79 2.83 1.39
N GLN A 205 -9.77 1.55 0.99
CA GLN A 205 -11.01 0.87 0.61
C GLN A 205 -11.97 0.72 1.79
N PRO A 206 -13.30 0.57 1.54
CA PRO A 206 -14.26 0.28 2.58
C PRO A 206 -13.83 -0.90 3.46
N GLY A 207 -14.01 -0.76 4.77
CA GLY A 207 -13.67 -1.79 5.77
C GLY A 207 -12.20 -1.85 6.18
N THR A 208 -11.33 -0.96 5.67
CA THR A 208 -9.92 -0.90 6.06
C THR A 208 -9.50 0.50 6.48
N GLY A 209 -8.42 0.59 7.23
CA GLY A 209 -7.75 1.84 7.60
C GLY A 209 -8.69 2.88 8.17
N GLN A 210 -8.66 4.08 7.60
CA GLN A 210 -9.51 5.21 8.00
C GLN A 210 -10.76 5.38 7.10
N SER A 211 -11.15 4.33 6.36
CA SER A 211 -12.40 4.40 5.59
C SER A 211 -13.60 4.64 6.52
N PRO A 212 -14.50 5.58 6.19
CA PRO A 212 -15.70 5.84 6.99
C PRO A 212 -16.77 4.75 6.86
N LEU A 213 -16.61 3.84 5.89
CA LEU A 213 -17.54 2.76 5.56
C LEU A 213 -16.96 1.38 5.89
N LYS A 214 -17.85 0.46 6.26
CA LYS A 214 -17.61 -0.99 6.13
C LYS A 214 -17.90 -1.42 4.69
N ILE A 215 -17.47 -2.63 4.33
CA ILE A 215 -17.80 -3.23 3.03
C ILE A 215 -19.29 -3.58 3.03
N ASP A 216 -20.01 -3.02 2.07
CA ASP A 216 -21.43 -3.28 1.81
C ASP A 216 -21.75 -2.90 0.35
N VAL A 217 -22.96 -3.22 -0.10
CA VAL A 217 -23.48 -2.81 -1.41
C VAL A 217 -23.48 -1.28 -1.51
N GLY A 218 -22.97 -0.76 -2.61
CA GLY A 218 -22.89 0.69 -2.84
C GLY A 218 -21.76 1.38 -2.07
N SER A 219 -20.82 0.66 -1.45
CA SER A 219 -19.72 1.28 -0.71
C SER A 219 -18.75 2.06 -1.59
N GLU A 220 -18.76 1.86 -2.91
CA GLU A 220 -18.00 2.65 -3.91
C GLU A 220 -18.35 4.13 -3.88
N ARG A 221 -19.50 4.52 -3.33
CA ARG A 221 -19.92 5.92 -3.22
C ARG A 221 -18.96 6.81 -2.43
N VAL A 222 -18.09 6.23 -1.57
CA VAL A 222 -17.03 7.00 -0.92
C VAL A 222 -15.99 7.49 -1.93
N PHE A 223 -15.74 6.71 -2.98
CA PHE A 223 -14.81 7.10 -4.06
C PHE A 223 -15.46 8.13 -4.98
N SER A 224 -16.78 8.04 -5.22
CA SER A 224 -17.55 9.08 -5.94
C SER A 224 -17.45 10.42 -5.20
N ALA A 225 -17.63 10.43 -3.88
CA ALA A 225 -17.47 11.63 -3.06
C ALA A 225 -16.01 12.17 -3.07
N ALA A 226 -15.03 11.30 -3.15
CA ALA A 226 -13.64 11.71 -3.32
C ALA A 226 -13.40 12.37 -4.70
N LEU A 227 -14.02 11.87 -5.77
CA LEU A 227 -13.99 12.52 -7.08
C LEU A 227 -14.69 13.87 -7.07
N ASP A 228 -15.84 14.01 -6.36
CA ASP A 228 -16.52 15.30 -6.17
C ASP A 228 -15.57 16.31 -5.51
N TYR A 229 -14.89 15.92 -4.45
CA TYR A 229 -13.89 16.76 -3.80
C TYR A 229 -12.76 17.15 -4.77
N LEU A 230 -12.20 16.19 -5.52
CA LEU A 230 -11.11 16.47 -6.46
C LEU A 230 -11.53 17.44 -7.57
N GLN A 231 -12.78 17.45 -7.97
CA GLN A 231 -13.31 18.41 -8.96
C GLN A 231 -13.38 19.86 -8.44
N THR A 232 -13.38 20.05 -7.12
CA THR A 232 -13.35 21.41 -6.54
C THR A 232 -11.94 22.02 -6.49
N ARG A 233 -10.91 21.23 -6.77
CA ARG A 233 -9.50 21.66 -6.66
C ARG A 233 -9.00 22.31 -7.94
N ASN A 234 -8.37 23.47 -7.82
CA ASN A 234 -7.78 24.19 -8.95
C ASN A 234 -6.41 23.65 -9.37
N ASP A 235 -5.74 22.90 -8.50
CA ASP A 235 -4.40 22.36 -8.72
C ASP A 235 -4.44 20.91 -9.25
N VAL A 236 -5.63 20.32 -9.42
CA VAL A 236 -5.89 18.98 -9.94
C VAL A 236 -6.60 19.10 -11.30
N ASP A 237 -6.10 18.38 -12.31
CA ASP A 237 -6.81 18.21 -13.57
C ASP A 237 -7.83 17.08 -13.45
N ALA A 238 -9.04 17.43 -13.04
CA ALA A 238 -10.14 16.49 -12.84
C ALA A 238 -10.55 15.73 -14.12
N LYS A 239 -10.14 16.21 -15.31
CA LYS A 239 -10.39 15.52 -16.59
C LYS A 239 -9.33 14.45 -16.91
N ARG A 240 -8.25 14.39 -16.13
CA ARG A 240 -7.14 13.43 -16.31
C ARG A 240 -6.88 12.62 -15.05
N ILE A 241 -7.91 11.93 -14.56
CA ILE A 241 -7.82 11.00 -13.42
C ILE A 241 -7.90 9.57 -13.95
N VAL A 242 -6.95 8.73 -13.54
CA VAL A 242 -6.95 7.28 -13.74
C VAL A 242 -7.04 6.59 -12.40
N VAL A 243 -8.01 5.68 -12.24
CA VAL A 243 -8.17 4.89 -11.02
C VAL A 243 -7.28 3.65 -11.08
N ARG A 244 -6.55 3.39 -10.01
CA ARG A 244 -5.71 2.19 -9.87
C ARG A 244 -6.10 1.41 -8.63
N GLY A 245 -6.38 0.12 -8.81
CA GLY A 245 -6.58 -0.84 -7.73
C GLY A 245 -5.73 -2.08 -7.93
N GLN A 246 -5.12 -2.56 -6.84
CA GLN A 246 -4.34 -3.79 -6.81
C GLN A 246 -4.92 -4.75 -5.78
N SER A 247 -4.87 -6.07 -6.07
CA SER A 247 -5.47 -7.11 -5.24
C SER A 247 -6.98 -6.83 -5.07
N TRP A 248 -7.54 -6.90 -3.87
CA TRP A 248 -8.95 -6.60 -3.63
C TRP A 248 -9.39 -5.21 -4.13
N ALA A 249 -8.51 -4.22 -4.14
CA ALA A 249 -8.81 -2.90 -4.71
C ALA A 249 -9.02 -2.93 -6.23
N GLY A 250 -8.58 -3.97 -6.93
CA GLY A 250 -8.90 -4.21 -8.33
C GLY A 250 -10.42 -4.32 -8.57
N TYR A 251 -11.15 -4.94 -7.64
CA TYR A 251 -12.61 -4.99 -7.65
C TYR A 251 -13.21 -3.56 -7.64
N TRP A 252 -12.75 -2.72 -6.72
CA TRP A 252 -13.23 -1.34 -6.64
C TRP A 252 -12.86 -0.50 -7.88
N ALA A 253 -11.66 -0.69 -8.41
CA ALA A 253 -11.24 -0.02 -9.64
C ALA A 253 -12.11 -0.45 -10.83
N ALA A 254 -12.48 -1.73 -10.93
CA ALA A 254 -13.40 -2.22 -11.97
C ALA A 254 -14.80 -1.60 -11.83
N ILE A 255 -15.36 -1.54 -10.60
CA ILE A 255 -16.65 -0.88 -10.34
C ILE A 255 -16.60 0.59 -10.78
N MET A 256 -15.58 1.33 -10.35
CA MET A 256 -15.42 2.74 -10.72
C MET A 256 -15.28 2.93 -12.23
N GLY A 257 -14.68 1.98 -12.93
CA GLY A 257 -14.60 1.99 -14.39
C GLY A 257 -15.96 1.97 -15.08
N TYR A 258 -16.99 1.46 -14.39
CA TYR A 258 -18.36 1.46 -14.85
C TYR A 258 -19.16 2.64 -14.29
N THR A 259 -19.14 2.85 -12.98
CA THR A 259 -19.96 3.86 -12.29
C THR A 259 -19.50 5.29 -12.55
N GLU A 260 -18.19 5.50 -12.75
CA GLU A 260 -17.56 6.81 -12.91
C GLU A 260 -16.97 7.04 -14.32
N LYS A 261 -17.37 6.24 -15.30
CA LYS A 261 -16.82 6.23 -16.67
C LYS A 261 -16.76 7.61 -17.33
N ASP A 262 -17.71 8.48 -17.02
CA ASP A 262 -17.79 9.82 -17.60
C ASP A 262 -16.90 10.86 -16.86
N ARG A 263 -16.35 10.48 -15.70
CA ARG A 263 -15.56 11.36 -14.82
C ARG A 263 -14.08 10.99 -14.77
N ILE A 264 -13.73 9.80 -15.20
CA ILE A 264 -12.35 9.29 -15.18
C ILE A 264 -11.86 8.92 -16.58
N ARG A 265 -10.57 8.90 -16.80
CA ARG A 265 -9.96 8.52 -18.10
C ARG A 265 -9.89 7.01 -18.30
N GLY A 266 -9.96 6.25 -17.23
CA GLY A 266 -9.90 4.81 -17.26
C GLY A 266 -9.48 4.23 -15.92
N THR A 267 -9.37 2.90 -15.89
CA THR A 267 -8.97 2.16 -14.70
C THR A 267 -7.84 1.19 -15.00
N VAL A 268 -6.99 0.96 -13.99
CA VAL A 268 -5.98 -0.09 -13.98
C VAL A 268 -6.36 -1.09 -12.90
N VAL A 269 -6.74 -2.28 -13.33
CA VAL A 269 -7.11 -3.41 -12.46
C VAL A 269 -5.95 -4.40 -12.45
N HIS A 270 -5.37 -4.63 -11.28
CA HIS A 270 -4.26 -5.55 -11.09
C HIS A 270 -4.62 -6.54 -9.98
N GLY A 271 -4.79 -7.83 -10.34
CA GLY A 271 -5.12 -8.92 -9.43
C GLY A 271 -3.91 -9.51 -8.72
#